data_8e42140b7354832badecfe0e15c23c1f
#
_entry.id   8e42140b7354832badecfe0e15c23c1f
#
_cell.length_a   1.000
_cell.length_b   1.000
_cell.length_c   1.000
_cell.angle_alpha   90.00
_cell.angle_beta   90.00
_cell.angle_gamma   90.00
#
_symmetry.space_group_name_H-M   'P 1'
#
loop_
_entity.id
_entity.type
_entity.pdbx_description
1 polymer ?
#
loop_
_entity_poly.entity_id
_entity_poly.type
_entity_poly.pdbx_seq_one_letter_code
_entity_poly.pdbx_strand_id
1 'polypeptide(L)'
;NKAELLEVERKAPAENEVLVKTAFSTISSGTERANITGNVNVSVNDMTHGKAPVFPRMSGYSSSGVVLETGKNVKSVKPGDRVVVSWGHHKQFNTVHEKNVVKITYDNISLQEAAMFHICTFPLAGVRKTRLEIGESMLVMGLGLLGQLSVLFAVKAGAVPVIAVDPVAERRALAL
;
A
#
# COMPACT_ATOMS: atom_id res chain seq x y z
N ASN A 1 -21.13 -5.80 -10.82
CA ASN A 1 -20.13 -5.16 -9.98
C ASN A 1 -19.64 -3.90 -10.69
N LYS A 2 -19.73 -2.75 -10.03
CA LYS A 2 -19.45 -1.44 -10.60
C LYS A 2 -18.64 -0.61 -9.58
N ALA A 3 -17.67 0.13 -10.06
CA ALA A 3 -17.00 1.14 -9.25
C ALA A 3 -17.71 2.49 -9.49
N GLU A 4 -17.99 3.21 -8.42
CA GLU A 4 -18.66 4.51 -8.47
C GLU A 4 -17.87 5.52 -7.65
N LEU A 5 -17.81 6.77 -8.15
CA LEU A 5 -17.27 7.89 -7.39
C LEU A 5 -18.41 8.45 -6.51
N LEU A 6 -18.14 8.52 -5.21
CA LEU A 6 -19.07 9.07 -4.24
C LEU A 6 -18.52 10.38 -3.67
N GLU A 7 -19.37 11.39 -3.59
CA GLU A 7 -19.08 12.59 -2.80
C GLU A 7 -19.43 12.29 -1.34
N VAL A 8 -18.49 12.58 -0.44
CA VAL A 8 -18.67 12.39 0.99
C VAL A 8 -18.23 13.66 1.72
N GLU A 9 -18.92 13.98 2.80
CA GLU A 9 -18.57 15.13 3.63
C GLU A 9 -17.20 14.94 4.27
N ARG A 10 -16.36 15.99 4.22
CA ARG A 10 -15.07 16.04 4.89
C ARG A 10 -15.26 16.25 6.38
N LYS A 11 -14.83 15.30 7.20
CA LYS A 11 -14.85 15.41 8.65
C LYS A 11 -13.54 16.00 9.17
N ALA A 12 -13.61 16.87 10.17
CA ALA A 12 -12.45 17.28 10.93
C ALA A 12 -11.80 16.07 11.66
N PRO A 13 -10.46 16.06 11.83
CA PRO A 13 -9.79 14.97 12.51
C PRO A 13 -10.14 14.96 14.00
N ALA A 14 -10.38 13.76 14.56
CA ALA A 14 -10.50 13.55 16.00
C ALA A 14 -9.14 13.74 16.69
N GLU A 15 -9.11 13.65 18.03
CA GLU A 15 -7.94 14.01 18.84
C GLU A 15 -6.62 13.33 18.43
N ASN A 16 -6.66 12.08 17.96
CA ASN A 16 -5.50 11.29 17.54
C ASN A 16 -5.46 11.04 16.03
N GLU A 17 -6.19 11.82 15.26
CA GLU A 17 -6.31 11.65 13.81
C GLU A 17 -5.58 12.77 13.05
N VAL A 18 -5.25 12.44 11.82
CA VAL A 18 -4.59 13.33 10.87
C VAL A 18 -5.45 13.40 9.62
N LEU A 19 -5.74 14.61 9.16
CA LEU A 19 -6.38 14.85 7.87
C LEU A 19 -5.29 15.08 6.82
N VAL A 20 -5.28 14.22 5.82
CA VAL A 20 -4.30 14.24 4.72
C VAL A 20 -5.01 14.53 3.40
N LYS A 21 -4.51 15.51 2.65
CA LYS A 21 -4.87 15.69 1.23
C LYS A 21 -4.04 14.69 0.43
N THR A 22 -4.71 13.67 -0.11
CA THR A 22 -4.08 12.63 -0.91
C THR A 22 -3.58 13.20 -2.24
N ALA A 23 -2.32 12.95 -2.56
CA ALA A 23 -1.74 13.27 -3.85
C ALA A 23 -1.77 12.05 -4.79
N PHE A 24 -1.38 10.89 -4.27
CA PHE A 24 -1.36 9.63 -5.00
C PHE A 24 -1.87 8.48 -4.13
N SER A 25 -2.52 7.52 -4.75
CA SER A 25 -2.86 6.25 -4.11
C SER A 25 -2.55 5.10 -5.06
N THR A 26 -2.01 4.01 -4.51
CA THR A 26 -1.57 2.85 -5.29
C THR A 26 -2.67 1.81 -5.37
N ILE A 27 -2.95 1.36 -6.59
CA ILE A 27 -3.93 0.30 -6.85
C ILE A 27 -3.24 -1.06 -6.67
N SER A 28 -3.67 -1.81 -5.67
CA SER A 28 -3.31 -3.22 -5.51
C SER A 28 -4.28 -4.08 -6.29
N SER A 29 -3.92 -4.42 -7.52
CA SER A 29 -4.82 -5.06 -8.49
C SER A 29 -5.52 -6.32 -7.96
N GLY A 30 -4.80 -7.17 -7.20
CA GLY A 30 -5.36 -8.37 -6.59
C GLY A 30 -6.42 -8.05 -5.53
N THR A 31 -6.10 -7.14 -4.62
CA THR A 31 -6.98 -6.72 -3.53
C THR A 31 -8.20 -5.95 -4.06
N GLU A 32 -7.99 -5.02 -4.99
CA GLU A 32 -9.09 -4.26 -5.58
C GLU A 32 -10.05 -5.16 -6.36
N ARG A 33 -9.51 -6.09 -7.14
CA ARG A 33 -10.33 -7.10 -7.84
C ARG A 33 -11.15 -7.92 -6.82
N ALA A 34 -10.54 -8.40 -5.76
CA ALA A 34 -11.22 -9.18 -4.73
C ALA A 34 -12.33 -8.37 -4.04
N ASN A 35 -12.09 -7.10 -3.76
CA ASN A 35 -13.10 -6.20 -3.20
C ASN A 35 -14.27 -5.98 -4.17
N ILE A 36 -14.00 -5.69 -5.43
CA ILE A 36 -15.02 -5.45 -6.47
C ILE A 36 -15.86 -6.71 -6.72
N THR A 37 -15.23 -7.88 -6.74
CA THR A 37 -15.93 -9.17 -6.98
C THR A 37 -16.58 -9.74 -5.73
N GLY A 38 -16.34 -9.15 -4.56
CA GLY A 38 -16.88 -9.65 -3.30
C GLY A 38 -16.26 -10.97 -2.85
N ASN A 39 -14.95 -11.17 -3.05
CA ASN A 39 -14.28 -12.36 -2.57
C ASN A 39 -14.33 -12.39 -1.03
N VAL A 40 -14.95 -13.44 -0.48
CA VAL A 40 -15.14 -13.60 0.97
C VAL A 40 -13.84 -13.82 1.76
N ASN A 41 -12.78 -14.24 1.07
CA ASN A 41 -11.49 -14.52 1.69
C ASN A 41 -10.54 -13.31 1.68
N VAL A 42 -10.93 -12.22 1.03
CA VAL A 42 -10.13 -11.00 0.96
C VAL A 42 -11.00 -9.81 1.37
N SER A 43 -10.74 -9.28 2.53
CA SER A 43 -11.34 -8.03 2.98
C SER A 43 -10.25 -7.16 3.59
N VAL A 44 -10.05 -5.98 3.02
CA VAL A 44 -9.08 -5.02 3.54
C VAL A 44 -9.65 -4.25 4.73
N ASN A 45 -10.95 -4.05 4.73
CA ASN A 45 -11.63 -3.17 5.68
C ASN A 45 -12.61 -3.92 6.61
N ASP A 46 -12.80 -5.20 6.40
CA ASP A 46 -13.68 -6.03 7.21
C ASP A 46 -12.97 -7.33 7.56
N MET A 47 -12.64 -7.49 8.83
CA MET A 47 -11.98 -8.68 9.39
C MET A 47 -12.89 -9.92 9.42
N THR A 48 -14.05 -9.86 8.79
CA THR A 48 -15.03 -10.94 8.76
C THR A 48 -14.76 -11.93 7.62
N HIS A 49 -13.66 -12.67 7.72
CA HIS A 49 -13.37 -13.76 6.80
C HIS A 49 -14.55 -14.77 6.77
N GLY A 50 -14.98 -15.14 5.57
CA GLY A 50 -16.02 -16.15 5.36
C GLY A 50 -17.46 -15.66 5.45
N LYS A 51 -17.72 -14.39 5.77
CA LYS A 51 -19.07 -13.81 5.69
C LYS A 51 -19.37 -13.27 4.29
N ALA A 52 -20.65 -13.23 3.95
CA ALA A 52 -21.09 -12.64 2.69
C ALA A 52 -20.60 -11.18 2.56
N PRO A 53 -20.09 -10.78 1.41
CA PRO A 53 -19.60 -9.43 1.20
C PRO A 53 -20.73 -8.41 1.28
N VAL A 54 -20.51 -7.34 2.02
CA VAL A 54 -21.45 -6.21 2.12
C VAL A 54 -20.97 -5.11 1.17
N PHE A 55 -21.86 -4.57 0.35
CA PHE A 55 -21.61 -3.43 -0.53
C PHE A 55 -22.46 -2.22 -0.13
N PRO A 56 -22.01 -0.98 -0.42
CA PRO A 56 -20.77 -0.61 -1.10
C PRO A 56 -19.53 -0.82 -0.24
N ARG A 57 -18.38 -1.12 -0.87
CA ARG A 57 -17.08 -1.23 -0.21
C ARG A 57 -16.18 -0.09 -0.62
N MET A 58 -15.45 0.45 0.33
CA MET A 58 -14.36 1.37 0.04
C MET A 58 -13.08 0.58 -0.25
N SER A 59 -12.34 1.00 -1.27
CA SER A 59 -11.09 0.40 -1.67
C SER A 59 -9.89 1.32 -1.42
N GLY A 60 -8.68 0.77 -1.55
CA GLY A 60 -7.44 1.46 -1.26
C GLY A 60 -6.93 1.24 0.16
N TYR A 61 -5.58 1.21 0.30
CA TYR A 61 -4.92 1.07 1.60
C TYR A 61 -3.49 1.60 1.62
N SER A 62 -2.99 2.11 0.50
CA SER A 62 -1.64 2.68 0.38
C SER A 62 -1.71 3.97 -0.41
N SER A 63 -1.31 5.07 0.20
CA SER A 63 -1.35 6.39 -0.41
C SER A 63 -0.30 7.32 0.17
N SER A 64 -0.11 8.47 -0.47
CA SER A 64 0.74 9.55 -0.01
C SER A 64 0.06 10.89 -0.20
N GLY A 65 0.48 11.88 0.54
CA GLY A 65 -0.09 13.22 0.45
C GLY A 65 0.56 14.22 1.40
N VAL A 66 -0.18 15.28 1.68
CA VAL A 66 0.25 16.36 2.56
C VAL A 66 -0.74 16.51 3.71
N VAL A 67 -0.24 16.62 4.91
CA VAL A 67 -1.04 16.87 6.12
C VAL A 67 -1.70 18.24 6.02
N LEU A 68 -3.01 18.29 6.19
CA LEU A 68 -3.76 19.55 6.28
C LEU A 68 -4.04 19.96 7.72
N GLU A 69 -4.49 19.00 8.53
CA GLU A 69 -4.92 19.25 9.91
C GLU A 69 -4.51 18.07 10.80
N THR A 70 -4.30 18.33 12.07
CA THR A 70 -3.99 17.31 13.07
C THR A 70 -4.87 17.47 14.30
N GLY A 71 -5.29 16.36 14.89
CA GLY A 71 -5.92 16.35 16.19
C GLY A 71 -4.96 16.81 17.30
N LYS A 72 -5.51 17.24 18.41
CA LYS A 72 -4.73 17.87 19.52
C LYS A 72 -3.65 16.99 20.14
N ASN A 73 -3.80 15.66 20.05
CA ASN A 73 -2.85 14.71 20.66
C ASN A 73 -1.76 14.25 19.67
N VAL A 74 -1.89 14.57 18.36
CA VAL A 74 -0.94 14.17 17.33
C VAL A 74 0.39 14.92 17.55
N LYS A 75 1.49 14.14 17.61
CA LYS A 75 2.85 14.69 17.81
C LYS A 75 3.81 14.27 16.70
N SER A 76 3.47 13.24 15.93
CA SER A 76 4.35 12.63 14.92
C SER A 76 4.47 13.44 13.63
N VAL A 77 3.46 14.23 13.32
CA VAL A 77 3.37 15.06 12.10
C VAL A 77 2.66 16.37 12.35
N LYS A 78 2.84 17.34 11.46
CA LYS A 78 2.19 18.66 11.49
C LYS A 78 1.67 19.07 10.11
N PRO A 79 0.77 20.05 10.03
CA PRO A 79 0.32 20.61 8.76
C PRO A 79 1.49 21.01 7.86
N GLY A 80 1.39 20.66 6.57
CA GLY A 80 2.44 20.84 5.57
C GLY A 80 3.42 19.67 5.43
N ASP A 81 3.46 18.72 6.37
CA ASP A 81 4.33 17.55 6.25
C ASP A 81 3.88 16.63 5.10
N ARG A 82 4.85 16.15 4.33
CA ARG A 82 4.68 15.10 3.33
C ARG A 82 4.62 13.75 4.05
N VAL A 83 3.61 12.94 3.72
CA VAL A 83 3.36 11.69 4.47
C VAL A 83 2.95 10.53 3.56
N VAL A 84 3.23 9.33 4.04
CA VAL A 84 2.61 8.08 3.60
C VAL A 84 1.43 7.79 4.51
N VAL A 85 0.35 7.32 3.92
CA VAL A 85 -0.85 6.88 4.65
C VAL A 85 -1.09 5.40 4.39
N SER A 86 -1.13 4.64 5.47
CA SER A 86 -1.53 3.23 5.48
C SER A 86 -2.99 3.13 5.89
N TRP A 87 -3.73 2.18 5.28
CA TRP A 87 -5.14 1.93 5.59
C TRP A 87 -6.07 3.12 5.33
N GLY A 88 -5.63 4.07 4.49
CA GLY A 88 -6.50 5.05 3.88
C GLY A 88 -7.28 4.43 2.71
N HIS A 89 -8.14 5.22 2.08
CA HIS A 89 -8.92 4.80 0.93
C HIS A 89 -8.52 5.60 -0.32
N HIS A 90 -8.98 5.18 -1.50
CA HIS A 90 -8.90 5.99 -2.71
C HIS A 90 -9.83 7.19 -2.59
N LYS A 91 -9.42 8.18 -1.81
CA LYS A 91 -10.16 9.42 -1.51
C LYS A 91 -9.26 10.63 -1.70
N GLN A 92 -9.89 11.76 -2.04
CA GLN A 92 -9.20 13.04 -2.11
C GLN A 92 -8.66 13.49 -0.73
N PHE A 93 -9.40 13.18 0.33
CA PHE A 93 -9.02 13.46 1.71
C PHE A 93 -9.16 12.19 2.55
N ASN A 94 -8.11 11.85 3.26
CA ASN A 94 -8.11 10.73 4.21
C ASN A 94 -7.95 11.27 5.63
N THR A 95 -8.91 10.96 6.50
CA THR A 95 -8.79 11.16 7.95
C THR A 95 -8.47 9.82 8.56
N VAL A 96 -7.29 9.68 9.16
CA VAL A 96 -6.77 8.43 9.70
C VAL A 96 -6.08 8.64 11.03
N HIS A 97 -6.03 7.61 11.87
CA HIS A 97 -5.28 7.66 13.12
C HIS A 97 -3.78 7.88 12.83
N GLU A 98 -3.08 8.68 13.67
CA GLU A 98 -1.66 9.03 13.46
C GLU A 98 -0.73 7.82 13.30
N LYS A 99 -1.05 6.67 13.94
CA LYS A 99 -0.27 5.41 13.79
C LYS A 99 -0.22 4.88 12.35
N ASN A 100 -1.15 5.32 11.50
CA ASN A 100 -1.24 4.94 10.09
C ASN A 100 -0.55 5.98 9.17
N VAL A 101 0.12 6.97 9.75
CA VAL A 101 0.78 8.06 9.02
C VAL A 101 2.27 8.02 9.32
N VAL A 102 3.08 8.03 8.27
CA VAL A 102 4.54 8.07 8.36
C VAL A 102 5.05 9.29 7.61
N LYS A 103 5.82 10.14 8.29
CA LYS A 103 6.44 11.32 7.68
C LYS A 103 7.51 10.91 6.68
N ILE A 104 7.49 11.50 5.50
CA ILE A 104 8.56 11.37 4.50
C ILE A 104 9.65 12.36 4.86
N THR A 105 10.82 11.83 5.26
CA THR A 105 11.96 12.63 5.73
C THR A 105 13.01 12.89 4.64
N TYR A 106 12.88 12.22 3.49
CA TYR A 106 13.81 12.35 2.37
C TYR A 106 13.21 13.19 1.25
N ASP A 107 13.88 14.26 0.85
CA ASP A 107 13.38 15.19 -0.19
C ASP A 107 13.39 14.59 -1.59
N ASN A 108 14.28 13.65 -1.85
CA ASN A 108 14.45 12.97 -3.14
C ASN A 108 13.39 11.89 -3.41
N ILE A 109 12.50 11.57 -2.45
CA ILE A 109 11.38 10.64 -2.64
C ILE A 109 10.16 11.45 -3.07
N SER A 110 9.65 11.20 -4.26
CA SER A 110 8.40 11.81 -4.73
C SER A 110 7.18 11.27 -3.96
N LEU A 111 6.08 12.02 -3.96
CA LEU A 111 4.82 11.52 -3.40
C LEU A 111 4.28 10.32 -4.18
N GLN A 112 4.57 10.22 -5.48
CA GLN A 112 4.19 9.08 -6.31
C GLN A 112 4.90 7.80 -5.87
N GLU A 113 6.21 7.84 -5.68
CA GLU A 113 6.99 6.71 -5.15
C GLU A 113 6.54 6.35 -3.73
N ALA A 114 6.37 7.36 -2.88
CA ALA A 114 5.94 7.19 -1.50
C ALA A 114 4.57 6.52 -1.36
N ALA A 115 3.67 6.67 -2.34
CA ALA A 115 2.38 6.00 -2.33
C ALA A 115 2.49 4.47 -2.36
N MET A 116 3.60 3.92 -2.82
CA MET A 116 3.86 2.48 -2.84
C MET A 116 4.38 1.92 -1.51
N PHE A 117 4.75 2.78 -0.56
CA PHE A 117 5.44 2.38 0.68
C PHE A 117 4.73 1.25 1.43
N HIS A 118 3.42 1.39 1.68
CA HIS A 118 2.69 0.37 2.42
C HIS A 118 2.61 -0.97 1.66
N ILE A 119 2.41 -0.93 0.35
CA ILE A 119 2.43 -2.14 -0.50
C ILE A 119 3.81 -2.82 -0.47
N CYS A 120 4.89 -2.06 -0.43
CA CYS A 120 6.26 -2.59 -0.33
C CYS A 120 6.50 -3.41 0.94
N THR A 121 5.74 -3.19 2.01
CA THR A 121 5.90 -3.94 3.25
C THR A 121 5.57 -5.43 3.10
N PHE A 122 4.66 -5.80 2.20
CA PHE A 122 4.29 -7.20 1.99
C PHE A 122 5.41 -8.04 1.34
N PRO A 123 5.97 -7.65 0.18
CA PRO A 123 7.10 -8.39 -0.39
C PRO A 123 8.35 -8.32 0.48
N LEU A 124 8.61 -7.21 1.17
CA LEU A 124 9.69 -7.14 2.15
C LEU A 124 9.51 -8.16 3.29
N ALA A 125 8.30 -8.29 3.82
CA ALA A 125 7.99 -9.31 4.83
C ALA A 125 8.16 -10.72 4.25
N GLY A 126 7.75 -10.94 3.00
CA GLY A 126 7.95 -12.21 2.27
C GLY A 126 9.43 -12.58 2.22
N VAL A 127 10.29 -11.71 1.68
CA VAL A 127 11.74 -11.94 1.59
C VAL A 127 12.35 -12.19 2.96
N ARG A 128 11.99 -11.41 3.99
CA ARG A 128 12.49 -11.66 5.36
C ARG A 128 12.05 -13.01 5.93
N LYS A 129 10.87 -13.51 5.57
CA LYS A 129 10.37 -14.82 6.03
C LYS A 129 11.13 -15.99 5.41
N THR A 130 11.74 -15.83 4.23
CA THR A 130 12.60 -16.88 3.64
C THR A 130 13.89 -17.07 4.41
N ARG A 131 14.27 -16.13 5.30
CA ARG A 131 15.57 -16.12 6.01
C ARG A 131 16.76 -16.16 5.05
N LEU A 132 16.62 -15.51 3.91
CA LEU A 132 17.63 -15.44 2.86
C LEU A 132 18.97 -14.93 3.43
N GLU A 133 20.04 -15.69 3.22
CA GLU A 133 21.41 -15.28 3.51
C GLU A 133 22.12 -14.77 2.24
N ILE A 134 23.16 -13.97 2.44
CA ILE A 134 23.94 -13.40 1.32
C ILE A 134 24.55 -14.54 0.47
N GLY A 135 24.35 -14.47 -0.85
CA GLY A 135 24.86 -15.45 -1.80
C GLY A 135 23.93 -16.64 -2.05
N GLU A 136 22.86 -16.78 -1.31
CA GLU A 136 21.84 -17.80 -1.59
C GLU A 136 20.99 -17.42 -2.81
N SER A 137 20.46 -18.44 -3.49
CA SER A 137 19.53 -18.23 -4.61
C SER A 137 18.10 -17.99 -4.13
N MET A 138 17.34 -17.20 -4.88
CA MET A 138 15.92 -16.99 -4.62
C MET A 138 15.08 -17.15 -5.88
N LEU A 139 14.00 -17.96 -5.79
CA LEU A 139 13.00 -18.11 -6.84
C LEU A 139 11.78 -17.25 -6.51
N VAL A 140 11.39 -16.38 -7.45
CA VAL A 140 10.16 -15.57 -7.37
C VAL A 140 9.20 -16.02 -8.46
N MET A 141 8.06 -16.59 -8.06
CA MET A 141 7.01 -17.05 -8.97
C MET A 141 5.87 -16.04 -9.02
N GLY A 142 5.58 -15.54 -10.23
CA GLY A 142 4.61 -14.47 -10.46
C GLY A 142 5.20 -13.08 -10.34
N LEU A 143 5.24 -12.34 -11.45
CA LEU A 143 5.86 -11.02 -11.56
C LEU A 143 4.81 -9.91 -11.73
N GLY A 144 3.74 -9.99 -10.95
CA GLY A 144 2.87 -8.85 -10.68
C GLY A 144 3.57 -7.83 -9.78
N LEU A 145 2.85 -6.82 -9.29
CA LEU A 145 3.42 -5.76 -8.46
C LEU A 145 4.26 -6.29 -7.28
N LEU A 146 3.72 -7.24 -6.51
CA LEU A 146 4.44 -7.80 -5.36
C LEU A 146 5.66 -8.63 -5.80
N GLY A 147 5.55 -9.39 -6.90
CA GLY A 147 6.67 -10.17 -7.44
C GLY A 147 7.82 -9.29 -7.92
N GLN A 148 7.54 -8.20 -8.65
CA GLN A 148 8.55 -7.22 -9.07
C GLN A 148 9.30 -6.65 -7.87
N LEU A 149 8.58 -6.24 -6.85
CA LEU A 149 9.17 -5.73 -5.60
C LEU A 149 9.95 -6.82 -4.85
N SER A 150 9.48 -8.09 -4.87
CA SER A 150 10.21 -9.21 -4.26
C SER A 150 11.55 -9.46 -4.94
N VAL A 151 11.60 -9.40 -6.28
CA VAL A 151 12.86 -9.50 -7.05
C VAL A 151 13.82 -8.40 -6.63
N LEU A 152 13.35 -7.15 -6.60
CA LEU A 152 14.15 -6.00 -6.19
C LEU A 152 14.71 -6.18 -4.76
N PHE A 153 13.88 -6.61 -3.81
CA PHE A 153 14.32 -6.82 -2.43
C PHE A 153 15.29 -8.02 -2.31
N ALA A 154 15.06 -9.11 -3.06
CA ALA A 154 15.97 -10.26 -3.07
C ALA A 154 17.36 -9.86 -3.57
N VAL A 155 17.44 -9.11 -4.67
CA VAL A 155 18.72 -8.58 -5.19
C VAL A 155 19.39 -7.68 -4.15
N LYS A 156 18.65 -6.76 -3.53
CA LYS A 156 19.18 -5.87 -2.50
C LYS A 156 19.60 -6.60 -1.22
N ALA A 157 18.99 -7.75 -0.93
CA ALA A 157 19.36 -8.62 0.19
C ALA A 157 20.59 -9.50 -0.12
N GLY A 158 21.10 -9.47 -1.35
CA GLY A 158 22.31 -10.21 -1.74
C GLY A 158 22.04 -11.63 -2.28
N ALA A 159 20.82 -11.91 -2.72
CA ALA A 159 20.52 -13.19 -3.39
C ALA A 159 21.24 -13.31 -4.73
N VAL A 160 21.85 -14.47 -5.00
CA VAL A 160 22.56 -14.80 -6.26
C VAL A 160 22.45 -16.30 -6.55
N PRO A 161 21.82 -16.69 -7.67
CA PRO A 161 20.99 -15.88 -8.57
C PRO A 161 19.59 -15.61 -8.03
N VAL A 162 18.96 -14.54 -8.51
CA VAL A 162 17.51 -14.37 -8.39
C VAL A 162 16.85 -14.88 -9.66
N ILE A 163 15.98 -15.88 -9.54
CA ILE A 163 15.23 -16.48 -10.64
C ILE A 163 13.79 -15.98 -10.61
N ALA A 164 13.38 -15.28 -11.65
CA ALA A 164 12.06 -14.67 -11.75
C ALA A 164 11.22 -15.38 -12.83
N VAL A 165 10.03 -15.86 -12.47
CA VAL A 165 9.17 -16.64 -13.36
C VAL A 165 7.78 -16.04 -13.46
N ASP A 166 7.31 -15.79 -14.69
CA ASP A 166 5.93 -15.39 -15.01
C ASP A 166 5.58 -15.85 -16.43
N PRO A 167 4.36 -16.31 -16.73
CA PRO A 167 3.95 -16.66 -18.09
C PRO A 167 3.95 -15.44 -19.03
N VAL A 168 3.76 -14.23 -18.53
CA VAL A 168 3.67 -12.99 -19.28
C VAL A 168 5.06 -12.41 -19.57
N ALA A 169 5.43 -12.32 -20.86
CA ALA A 169 6.76 -11.88 -21.28
C ALA A 169 7.09 -10.45 -20.82
N GLU A 170 6.13 -9.52 -20.91
CA GLU A 170 6.28 -8.13 -20.53
C GLU A 170 6.62 -7.98 -19.04
N ARG A 171 6.03 -8.82 -18.20
CA ARG A 171 6.33 -8.83 -16.75
C ARG A 171 7.74 -9.33 -16.46
N ARG A 172 8.20 -10.35 -17.24
CA ARG A 172 9.57 -10.82 -17.12
C ARG A 172 10.59 -9.75 -17.53
N ALA A 173 10.28 -9.02 -18.62
CA ALA A 173 11.13 -7.92 -19.08
C ALA A 173 11.25 -6.77 -18.07
N LEU A 174 10.22 -6.51 -17.26
CA LEU A 174 10.25 -5.51 -16.20
C LEU A 174 11.06 -5.94 -14.97
N ALA A 175 11.33 -7.23 -14.80
CA ALA A 175 12.06 -7.79 -13.66
C ALA A 175 13.58 -7.84 -13.89
N LEU A 176 14.05 -7.53 -15.10
CA LEU A 176 15.45 -7.47 -15.50
C LEU A 176 16.03 -6.09 -15.28
#